data_e2efa18b512dc4bc6f859b39721837ee
#
_entry.id   e2efa18b512dc4bc6f859b39721837ee
#
_cell.length_a   1.000
_cell.length_b   1.000
_cell.length_c   1.000
_cell.angle_alpha   90.00
_cell.angle_beta   90.00
_cell.angle_gamma   90.00
#
_symmetry.space_group_name_H-M   'P 1'
#
loop_
_entity.id
_entity.type
_entity.pdbx_description
1 polymer ?
#
loop_
_entity_poly.entity_id
_entity_poly.type
_entity_poly.pdbx_seq_one_letter_code
_entity_poly.pdbx_strand_id
1 'polypeptide(L)'
;PSPSSVGFGKDDRTFIPYVNVYPSYVNNHQTVSYCLEQIIADLKEAQRILKEVDATSSMGANARFNIETVSESLFAKSRGYRLNYYAVTAELARVFLYAGKNAEAYAEAKKIIDEENKTGYFEASTNSSGFRNGNMKMYNDIIFGLYSSKELVEWDQEINHGSDGASEENYLCLDGDVAKELYGDEINSDWRFKYQLEEKYYGFYYRTLKYNKQTESTNEGKTNNRMLPMIRMSEVYYIAAEAIFDTKPKEARGYLELVKKGRGISKKFDNVTNKSEFIDLLVNDARREFLGEGQIFYMYKRLNRLIPASSYYSSDILPTDE
;
A
#
# COMPACT_ATOMS: atom_id res chain seq x y z
N PRO A 1 4.60 -15.91 -12.14
CA PRO A 1 3.84 -16.91 -11.36
C PRO A 1 3.53 -16.38 -9.96
N SER A 2 2.36 -16.72 -9.44
CA SER A 2 2.01 -16.42 -8.07
C SER A 2 2.28 -17.63 -7.17
N PRO A 3 2.50 -17.45 -5.85
CA PRO A 3 2.64 -18.58 -4.94
C PRO A 3 1.39 -19.46 -4.88
N SER A 4 0.22 -18.96 -5.27
CA SER A 4 -1.00 -19.75 -5.36
C SER A 4 -1.03 -20.65 -6.59
N SER A 5 -0.47 -20.19 -7.73
CA SER A 5 -0.40 -20.98 -8.97
C SER A 5 0.85 -21.85 -9.06
N VAL A 6 1.99 -21.35 -8.60
CA VAL A 6 3.28 -22.05 -8.65
C VAL A 6 3.70 -22.57 -7.30
N GLY A 7 3.19 -22.00 -6.22
CA GLY A 7 3.39 -22.40 -4.84
C GLY A 7 4.84 -22.36 -4.34
N PHE A 8 5.05 -21.92 -3.11
CA PHE A 8 6.36 -22.03 -2.46
C PHE A 8 6.73 -23.50 -2.31
N GLY A 9 7.84 -23.92 -2.94
CA GLY A 9 8.31 -25.31 -2.92
C GLY A 9 7.49 -26.31 -3.73
N LYS A 10 6.57 -25.86 -4.61
CA LYS A 10 5.71 -26.76 -5.40
C LYS A 10 6.05 -26.85 -6.89
N ASP A 11 6.93 -25.99 -7.38
CA ASP A 11 7.29 -25.92 -8.79
C ASP A 11 8.81 -25.73 -8.94
N ASP A 12 9.45 -26.66 -9.64
CA ASP A 12 10.89 -26.65 -9.90
C ASP A 12 11.28 -25.85 -11.15
N ARG A 13 10.30 -25.30 -11.87
CA ARG A 13 10.59 -24.47 -13.03
C ARG A 13 11.30 -23.18 -12.60
N THR A 14 12.23 -22.76 -13.43
CA THR A 14 13.03 -21.57 -13.19
C THR A 14 12.51 -20.41 -14.05
N PHE A 15 12.35 -19.23 -13.44
CA PHE A 15 11.67 -18.10 -14.08
C PHE A 15 12.54 -16.85 -14.19
N ILE A 16 13.25 -16.49 -13.12
CA ILE A 16 13.99 -15.23 -13.05
C ILE A 16 15.40 -15.45 -12.49
N PRO A 17 16.40 -14.70 -12.97
CA PRO A 17 17.72 -14.71 -12.37
C PRO A 17 17.69 -13.97 -11.01
N TYR A 18 18.33 -14.53 -10.00
CA TYR A 18 18.61 -13.83 -8.77
C TYR A 18 20.02 -13.23 -8.81
N VAL A 19 20.08 -11.92 -9.02
CA VAL A 19 21.34 -11.18 -9.18
C VAL A 19 21.74 -10.59 -7.82
N ASN A 20 22.81 -11.11 -7.22
CA ASN A 20 23.31 -10.68 -5.90
C ASN A 20 24.75 -10.11 -5.93
N VAL A 21 25.35 -9.99 -7.11
CA VAL A 21 26.69 -9.42 -7.31
C VAL A 21 26.72 -8.45 -8.48
N TYR A 22 27.55 -7.43 -8.38
CA TYR A 22 27.77 -6.46 -9.45
C TYR A 22 29.27 -6.28 -9.70
N PRO A 23 29.72 -6.25 -10.97
CA PRO A 23 28.96 -6.50 -12.19
C PRO A 23 28.61 -7.97 -12.37
N SER A 24 27.45 -8.24 -12.95
CA SER A 24 27.02 -9.59 -13.27
C SER A 24 26.72 -9.71 -14.76
N TYR A 25 27.37 -10.65 -15.44
CA TYR A 25 27.25 -10.83 -16.89
C TYR A 25 26.23 -11.91 -17.26
N VAL A 26 26.17 -12.97 -16.47
CA VAL A 26 25.26 -14.10 -16.67
C VAL A 26 24.79 -14.62 -15.31
N ASN A 27 23.47 -14.79 -15.16
CA ASN A 27 22.87 -15.42 -13.99
C ASN A 27 21.90 -16.49 -14.46
N ASN A 28 21.93 -17.64 -13.81
CA ASN A 28 20.97 -18.70 -14.06
C ASN A 28 19.59 -18.28 -13.53
N HIS A 29 18.55 -18.68 -14.24
CA HIS A 29 17.19 -18.57 -13.74
C HIS A 29 17.01 -19.48 -12.52
N GLN A 30 16.25 -19.01 -11.56
CA GLN A 30 16.00 -19.69 -10.29
C GLN A 30 14.53 -20.00 -10.13
N THR A 31 14.21 -20.92 -9.22
CA THR A 31 12.82 -21.18 -8.82
C THR A 31 12.25 -20.04 -7.99
N VAL A 32 10.93 -19.91 -7.96
CA VAL A 32 10.24 -18.95 -7.06
C VAL A 32 10.63 -19.17 -5.62
N SER A 33 10.70 -20.43 -5.17
CA SER A 33 11.11 -20.79 -3.80
C SER A 33 12.50 -20.27 -3.46
N TYR A 34 13.49 -20.52 -4.34
CA TYR A 34 14.84 -20.01 -4.14
C TYR A 34 14.88 -18.50 -4.02
N CYS A 35 14.21 -17.79 -4.95
CA CYS A 35 14.18 -16.33 -4.92
C CYS A 35 13.56 -15.80 -3.61
N LEU A 36 12.44 -16.38 -3.16
CA LEU A 36 11.80 -15.98 -1.91
C LEU A 36 12.69 -16.25 -0.68
N GLU A 37 13.40 -17.38 -0.65
CA GLU A 37 14.35 -17.70 0.43
C GLU A 37 15.48 -16.67 0.51
N GLN A 38 16.07 -16.31 -0.65
CA GLN A 38 17.13 -15.30 -0.71
C GLN A 38 16.61 -13.92 -0.29
N ILE A 39 15.45 -13.48 -0.79
CA ILE A 39 14.82 -12.21 -0.40
C ILE A 39 14.58 -12.18 1.13
N ILE A 40 14.06 -13.26 1.70
CA ILE A 40 13.84 -13.35 3.16
C ILE A 40 15.16 -13.25 3.92
N ALA A 41 16.23 -13.90 3.45
CA ALA A 41 17.54 -13.85 4.09
C ALA A 41 18.12 -12.42 4.04
N ASP A 42 18.09 -11.78 2.87
CA ASP A 42 18.60 -10.42 2.68
C ASP A 42 17.83 -9.40 3.53
N LEU A 43 16.49 -9.51 3.56
CA LEU A 43 15.64 -8.62 4.37
C LEU A 43 15.85 -8.83 5.88
N LYS A 44 16.07 -10.06 6.34
CA LYS A 44 16.39 -10.32 7.77
C LYS A 44 17.72 -9.71 8.18
N GLU A 45 18.72 -9.79 7.33
CA GLU A 45 20.02 -9.17 7.62
C GLU A 45 19.90 -7.63 7.59
N ALA A 46 19.19 -7.06 6.60
CA ALA A 46 18.90 -5.64 6.57
C ALA A 46 18.13 -5.18 7.82
N GLN A 47 17.11 -5.95 8.26
CA GLN A 47 16.36 -5.66 9.49
C GLN A 47 17.28 -5.64 10.71
N ARG A 48 18.20 -6.60 10.83
CA ARG A 48 19.15 -6.68 11.93
C ARG A 48 20.04 -5.43 12.00
N ILE A 49 20.62 -5.03 10.86
CA ILE A 49 21.52 -3.87 10.78
C ILE A 49 20.76 -2.56 11.04
N LEU A 50 19.62 -2.37 10.40
CA LEU A 50 18.86 -1.11 10.49
C LEU A 50 18.24 -0.89 11.86
N LYS A 51 17.97 -1.95 12.63
CA LYS A 51 17.42 -1.83 13.97
C LYS A 51 18.28 -0.95 14.88
N GLU A 52 19.58 -1.09 14.80
CA GLU A 52 20.52 -0.32 15.63
C GLU A 52 20.50 1.18 15.27
N VAL A 53 20.37 1.49 13.98
CA VAL A 53 20.33 2.86 13.47
C VAL A 53 18.99 3.54 13.80
N ASP A 54 17.89 2.88 13.50
CA ASP A 54 16.57 3.48 13.57
C ASP A 54 15.99 3.46 14.99
N ALA A 55 16.52 2.66 15.91
CA ALA A 55 16.15 2.69 17.31
C ALA A 55 16.49 4.00 18.02
N THR A 56 17.47 4.76 17.51
CA THR A 56 17.93 6.03 18.07
C THR A 56 17.40 7.25 17.33
N SER A 57 16.77 7.06 16.15
CA SER A 57 16.25 8.15 15.32
C SER A 57 14.76 8.42 15.60
N SER A 58 14.34 9.66 15.43
CA SER A 58 12.91 10.00 15.46
C SER A 58 12.22 9.51 14.20
N MET A 59 11.21 8.67 14.35
CA MET A 59 10.39 8.12 13.27
C MET A 59 8.98 8.76 13.20
N GLY A 60 8.70 9.81 13.97
CA GLY A 60 7.47 10.58 13.83
C GLY A 60 7.33 11.18 12.43
N ALA A 61 6.10 11.37 11.93
CA ALA A 61 5.81 11.77 10.55
C ALA A 61 6.57 13.02 10.10
N ASN A 62 6.60 14.06 10.93
CA ASN A 62 7.31 15.31 10.61
C ASN A 62 8.83 15.12 10.50
N ALA A 63 9.43 14.26 11.33
CA ALA A 63 10.88 14.02 11.27
C ALA A 63 11.23 13.09 10.09
N ARG A 64 10.38 12.09 9.84
CA ARG A 64 10.55 11.06 8.81
C ARG A 64 10.54 11.64 7.39
N PHE A 65 9.73 12.69 7.16
CA PHE A 65 9.51 13.26 5.82
C PHE A 65 9.99 14.73 5.69
N ASN A 66 10.62 15.29 6.71
CA ASN A 66 11.15 16.64 6.63
C ASN A 66 12.47 16.67 5.85
N ILE A 67 12.50 17.42 4.74
CA ILE A 67 13.65 17.63 3.88
C ILE A 67 14.21 19.06 4.00
N GLU A 68 13.53 19.98 4.68
CA GLU A 68 13.94 21.41 4.77
C GLU A 68 15.13 21.63 5.71
N THR A 69 15.45 20.68 6.58
CA THR A 69 16.56 20.81 7.55
C THR A 69 17.89 20.25 7.05
N VAL A 70 18.17 20.38 5.77
CA VAL A 70 19.32 19.75 5.13
C VAL A 70 20.59 20.60 5.28
N SER A 71 21.25 20.51 6.42
CA SER A 71 22.65 20.95 6.56
C SER A 71 23.64 19.80 6.74
N GLU A 72 23.16 18.59 7.04
CA GLU A 72 23.99 17.41 7.30
C GLU A 72 23.35 16.17 6.67
N SER A 73 24.19 15.23 6.27
CA SER A 73 23.87 13.96 5.60
C SER A 73 22.36 13.59 5.49
N LEU A 74 21.76 13.85 4.33
CA LEU A 74 20.41 13.41 3.96
C LEU A 74 20.14 11.92 4.25
N PHE A 75 21.21 11.12 4.29
CA PHE A 75 21.12 9.68 4.55
C PHE A 75 20.67 9.37 5.97
N ALA A 76 21.14 10.12 6.95
CA ALA A 76 20.79 9.91 8.35
C ALA A 76 19.44 10.57 8.74
N LYS A 77 18.97 11.54 7.95
CA LYS A 77 17.71 12.25 8.15
C LYS A 77 16.66 11.78 7.14
N SER A 78 15.42 12.20 7.33
CA SER A 78 14.31 11.89 6.41
C SER A 78 14.15 10.38 6.15
N ARG A 79 14.22 9.60 7.22
CA ARG A 79 14.21 8.13 7.18
C ARG A 79 12.97 7.53 6.52
N GLY A 80 11.88 8.28 6.41
CA GLY A 80 10.68 7.87 5.69
C GLY A 80 10.87 7.73 4.17
N TYR A 81 11.88 8.42 3.61
CA TYR A 81 12.27 8.29 2.20
C TYR A 81 13.40 7.28 1.96
N ARG A 82 13.70 6.46 2.95
CA ARG A 82 14.71 5.41 2.90
C ARG A 82 14.11 4.10 3.39
N LEU A 83 14.67 2.99 2.94
CA LEU A 83 14.37 1.70 3.54
C LEU A 83 14.90 1.71 4.98
N ASN A 84 14.02 2.04 5.91
CA ASN A 84 14.27 2.05 7.34
C ASN A 84 13.91 0.69 7.96
N TYR A 85 14.19 0.50 9.26
CA TYR A 85 13.89 -0.74 9.98
C TYR A 85 12.42 -1.18 9.81
N TYR A 86 11.47 -0.25 9.92
CA TYR A 86 10.04 -0.55 9.82
C TYR A 86 9.62 -0.87 8.39
N ALA A 87 10.22 -0.21 7.40
CA ALA A 87 10.01 -0.51 5.99
C ALA A 87 10.46 -1.92 5.63
N VAL A 88 11.66 -2.31 6.07
CA VAL A 88 12.20 -3.66 5.87
C VAL A 88 11.35 -4.70 6.63
N THR A 89 10.88 -4.37 7.82
CA THR A 89 10.00 -5.26 8.61
C THR A 89 8.64 -5.45 7.92
N ALA A 90 8.07 -4.39 7.35
CA ALA A 90 6.83 -4.47 6.58
C ALA A 90 7.01 -5.27 5.28
N GLU A 91 8.14 -5.08 4.59
CA GLU A 91 8.48 -5.87 3.40
C GLU A 91 8.66 -7.35 3.74
N LEU A 92 9.29 -7.68 4.87
CA LEU A 92 9.34 -9.07 5.36
C LEU A 92 7.95 -9.65 5.60
N ALA A 93 7.05 -8.88 6.22
CA ALA A 93 5.67 -9.31 6.44
C ALA A 93 4.96 -9.59 5.10
N ARG A 94 5.13 -8.69 4.12
CA ARG A 94 4.60 -8.83 2.74
C ARG A 94 5.15 -10.10 2.06
N VAL A 95 6.46 -10.30 2.09
CA VAL A 95 7.12 -11.46 1.46
C VAL A 95 6.71 -12.77 2.14
N PHE A 96 6.62 -12.81 3.47
CA PHE A 96 6.13 -13.99 4.18
C PHE A 96 4.68 -14.32 3.83
N LEU A 97 3.80 -13.31 3.74
CA LEU A 97 2.42 -13.52 3.31
C LEU A 97 2.37 -14.04 1.86
N TYR A 98 3.20 -13.48 0.98
CA TYR A 98 3.33 -13.92 -0.41
C TYR A 98 3.83 -15.37 -0.50
N ALA A 99 4.72 -15.79 0.38
CA ALA A 99 5.22 -17.16 0.48
C ALA A 99 4.25 -18.14 1.18
N GLY A 100 3.08 -17.67 1.65
CA GLY A 100 2.13 -18.48 2.40
C GLY A 100 2.55 -18.78 3.85
N LYS A 101 3.57 -18.09 4.36
CA LYS A 101 4.10 -18.22 5.73
C LYS A 101 3.35 -17.26 6.68
N ASN A 102 2.08 -17.59 6.95
CA ASN A 102 1.16 -16.69 7.65
C ASN A 102 1.61 -16.35 9.08
N ALA A 103 2.17 -17.30 9.82
CA ALA A 103 2.62 -17.08 11.19
C ALA A 103 3.76 -16.06 11.25
N GLU A 104 4.73 -16.18 10.34
CA GLU A 104 5.86 -15.25 10.21
C GLU A 104 5.39 -13.89 9.69
N ALA A 105 4.48 -13.87 8.71
CA ALA A 105 3.88 -12.63 8.21
C ALA A 105 3.21 -11.82 9.33
N TYR A 106 2.40 -12.50 10.15
CA TYR A 106 1.79 -11.88 11.32
C TYR A 106 2.82 -11.40 12.34
N ALA A 107 3.84 -12.21 12.63
CA ALA A 107 4.86 -11.84 13.60
C ALA A 107 5.62 -10.57 13.20
N GLU A 108 5.95 -10.41 11.91
CA GLU A 108 6.60 -9.19 11.43
C GLU A 108 5.65 -7.98 11.41
N ALA A 109 4.43 -8.16 10.93
CA ALA A 109 3.41 -7.09 10.96
C ALA A 109 3.13 -6.63 12.40
N LYS A 110 3.05 -7.56 13.34
CA LYS A 110 2.79 -7.28 14.76
C LYS A 110 3.88 -6.42 15.41
N LYS A 111 5.15 -6.57 15.01
CA LYS A 111 6.25 -5.71 15.51
C LYS A 111 5.99 -4.24 15.21
N ILE A 112 5.48 -3.92 14.01
CA ILE A 112 5.19 -2.55 13.60
C ILE A 112 3.94 -2.01 14.32
N ILE A 113 2.90 -2.83 14.42
CA ILE A 113 1.66 -2.47 15.12
C ILE A 113 1.91 -2.19 16.60
N ASP A 114 2.76 -3.00 17.25
CA ASP A 114 3.13 -2.80 18.64
C ASP A 114 3.96 -1.54 18.85
N GLU A 115 4.83 -1.21 17.90
CA GLU A 115 5.61 0.03 17.94
C GLU A 115 4.74 1.26 17.71
N GLU A 116 3.76 1.21 16.79
CA GLU A 116 2.77 2.28 16.62
C GLU A 116 2.06 2.57 17.94
N ASN A 117 1.54 1.55 18.60
CA ASN A 117 0.84 1.68 19.86
C ASN A 117 1.72 2.22 21.00
N LYS A 118 3.02 1.96 20.96
CA LYS A 118 3.98 2.35 21.98
C LYS A 118 4.56 3.74 21.78
N THR A 119 4.87 4.11 20.54
CA THR A 119 5.63 5.33 20.20
C THR A 119 4.83 6.38 19.46
N GLY A 120 3.73 5.99 18.79
CA GLY A 120 2.97 6.87 17.92
C GLY A 120 3.74 7.30 16.66
N TYR A 121 4.73 6.53 16.23
CA TYR A 121 5.50 6.85 15.02
C TYR A 121 4.68 6.85 13.74
N PHE A 122 3.71 5.98 13.68
CA PHE A 122 2.75 5.88 12.58
C PHE A 122 1.38 6.16 13.16
N GLU A 123 0.58 6.94 12.49
CA GLU A 123 -0.71 7.38 13.03
C GLU A 123 -1.78 7.22 11.96
N ALA A 124 -2.66 6.24 12.15
CA ALA A 124 -3.87 6.16 11.35
C ALA A 124 -4.71 7.42 11.58
N SER A 125 -5.12 8.08 10.50
CA SER A 125 -5.96 9.27 10.60
C SER A 125 -7.25 8.96 11.35
N THR A 126 -7.53 9.69 12.42
CA THR A 126 -8.74 9.53 13.24
C THR A 126 -9.83 10.53 12.88
N ASN A 127 -9.53 11.48 11.98
CA ASN A 127 -10.46 12.50 11.51
C ASN A 127 -10.13 12.91 10.06
N SER A 128 -11.06 13.65 9.44
CA SER A 128 -10.91 14.07 8.05
C SER A 128 -10.09 15.35 7.84
N SER A 129 -9.52 15.92 8.88
CA SER A 129 -8.81 17.23 8.77
C SER A 129 -7.59 17.16 7.85
N GLY A 130 -6.87 16.04 7.85
CA GLY A 130 -5.71 15.84 6.98
C GLY A 130 -6.06 16.03 5.51
N PHE A 131 -7.14 15.44 5.05
CA PHE A 131 -7.59 15.59 3.65
C PHE A 131 -7.88 17.05 3.29
N ARG A 132 -8.54 17.78 4.18
CA ARG A 132 -8.84 19.21 3.97
C ARG A 132 -7.60 20.09 3.97
N ASN A 133 -6.52 19.65 4.59
CA ASN A 133 -5.24 20.33 4.64
C ASN A 133 -4.25 19.89 3.53
N GLY A 134 -4.73 19.08 2.56
CA GLY A 134 -3.92 18.63 1.45
C GLY A 134 -3.12 17.34 1.71
N ASN A 135 -3.36 16.62 2.81
CA ASN A 135 -2.76 15.32 3.08
C ASN A 135 -3.53 14.19 2.38
N MET A 136 -3.58 14.23 1.05
CA MET A 136 -4.36 13.26 0.25
C MET A 136 -3.79 11.84 0.33
N LYS A 137 -2.49 11.69 0.58
CA LYS A 137 -1.78 10.40 0.68
C LYS A 137 -1.71 9.87 2.11
N MET A 138 -2.22 10.63 3.09
CA MET A 138 -2.18 10.26 4.51
C MET A 138 -0.75 9.92 4.97
N TYR A 139 0.18 10.86 4.81
CA TYR A 139 1.61 10.60 5.02
C TYR A 139 1.96 10.17 6.46
N ASN A 140 1.08 10.42 7.43
CA ASN A 140 1.26 9.92 8.79
C ASN A 140 1.23 8.38 8.85
N ASP A 141 0.46 7.74 7.95
CA ASP A 141 0.37 6.30 7.80
C ASP A 141 1.56 5.71 7.02
N ILE A 142 2.32 6.53 6.29
CA ILE A 142 3.35 6.04 5.36
C ILE A 142 4.59 5.65 6.15
N ILE A 143 5.01 4.40 6.02
CA ILE A 143 6.23 3.84 6.60
C ILE A 143 7.42 4.14 5.70
N PHE A 144 7.22 3.99 4.39
CA PHE A 144 8.21 4.24 3.36
C PHE A 144 7.57 4.88 2.13
N GLY A 145 8.17 5.95 1.65
CA GLY A 145 7.81 6.63 0.42
C GLY A 145 9.03 6.98 -0.41
N LEU A 146 8.86 7.18 -1.71
CA LEU A 146 9.89 7.75 -2.56
C LEU A 146 9.71 9.26 -2.60
N TYR A 147 10.83 9.98 -2.57
CA TYR A 147 10.87 11.42 -2.72
C TYR A 147 11.18 11.83 -4.14
N SER A 148 10.39 12.72 -4.70
CA SER A 148 10.68 13.39 -5.95
C SER A 148 11.18 14.82 -5.68
N SER A 149 12.39 15.15 -6.16
CA SER A 149 12.94 16.51 -6.06
C SER A 149 12.19 17.49 -6.96
N LYS A 150 11.64 17.01 -8.06
CA LYS A 150 10.68 17.72 -8.86
C LYS A 150 9.28 17.43 -8.32
N GLU A 151 8.41 18.40 -8.34
CA GLU A 151 7.02 18.18 -8.02
C GLU A 151 6.48 17.10 -8.96
N LEU A 152 5.54 16.27 -8.46
CA LEU A 152 4.84 15.28 -9.28
C LEU A 152 3.83 15.96 -10.26
N VAL A 153 4.07 17.22 -10.57
CA VAL A 153 3.20 18.08 -11.38
C VAL A 153 3.10 17.60 -12.82
N GLU A 154 4.23 17.15 -13.39
CA GLU A 154 4.22 16.63 -14.76
C GLU A 154 3.35 15.35 -14.83
N TRP A 155 3.45 14.51 -13.81
CA TRP A 155 2.63 13.31 -13.71
C TRP A 155 1.15 13.64 -13.47
N ASP A 156 0.87 14.65 -12.65
CA ASP A 156 -0.46 15.18 -12.43
C ASP A 156 -1.05 15.77 -13.72
N GLN A 157 -0.26 16.52 -14.48
CA GLN A 157 -0.70 17.13 -15.74
C GLN A 157 -0.93 16.12 -16.86
N GLU A 158 -0.11 15.09 -16.97
CA GLU A 158 -0.19 14.12 -18.06
C GLU A 158 -1.17 12.97 -17.81
N ILE A 159 -1.32 12.53 -16.56
CA ILE A 159 -2.08 11.33 -16.22
C ILE A 159 -3.34 11.63 -15.40
N ASN A 160 -3.34 12.72 -14.63
CA ASN A 160 -4.42 13.01 -13.69
C ASN A 160 -5.16 14.32 -13.99
N HIS A 161 -4.52 15.23 -14.68
CA HIS A 161 -5.10 16.48 -15.18
C HIS A 161 -5.01 16.48 -16.68
N GLY A 162 -5.96 16.04 -17.37
CA GLY A 162 -6.11 16.62 -18.70
C GLY A 162 -6.13 18.17 -18.54
N SER A 163 -5.37 18.92 -19.34
CA SER A 163 -5.62 20.35 -19.51
C SER A 163 -7.11 20.54 -19.78
N ASP A 164 -7.71 21.63 -19.32
CA ASP A 164 -9.09 21.96 -19.67
C ASP A 164 -9.25 21.81 -21.19
N GLY A 165 -9.93 20.74 -21.64
CA GLY A 165 -10.06 20.37 -23.05
C GLY A 165 -9.22 19.16 -23.52
N ALA A 166 -8.42 18.53 -22.66
CA ALA A 166 -7.81 17.23 -22.99
C ALA A 166 -8.85 16.12 -22.97
N SER A 167 -8.68 15.14 -23.85
CA SER A 167 -9.58 13.99 -23.95
C SER A 167 -9.60 13.22 -22.62
N GLU A 168 -10.75 12.67 -22.27
CA GLU A 168 -11.03 11.86 -21.07
C GLU A 168 -10.08 10.66 -20.92
N GLU A 169 -9.38 10.28 -21.99
CA GLU A 169 -8.45 9.17 -22.11
C GLU A 169 -7.21 9.28 -21.21
N ASN A 170 -6.92 10.47 -20.67
CA ASN A 170 -5.70 10.74 -19.89
C ASN A 170 -5.93 10.78 -18.37
N TYR A 171 -7.15 10.47 -17.89
CA TYR A 171 -7.41 10.47 -16.45
C TYR A 171 -7.24 9.09 -15.82
N LEU A 172 -6.55 9.03 -14.68
CA LEU A 172 -6.65 7.87 -13.79
C LEU A 172 -8.00 7.93 -13.06
N CYS A 173 -9.01 7.32 -13.65
CA CYS A 173 -10.38 7.36 -13.18
C CYS A 173 -10.90 5.99 -12.77
N LEU A 174 -11.84 5.99 -11.85
CA LEU A 174 -12.78 4.89 -11.66
C LEU A 174 -14.02 5.16 -12.52
N ASP A 175 -14.52 4.15 -13.20
CA ASP A 175 -15.86 4.16 -13.77
C ASP A 175 -16.90 4.43 -12.68
N GLY A 176 -17.93 5.21 -12.99
CA GLY A 176 -18.90 5.67 -12.01
C GLY A 176 -19.71 4.56 -11.37
N ASP A 177 -20.06 3.52 -12.13
CA ASP A 177 -20.82 2.39 -11.60
C ASP A 177 -19.90 1.48 -10.77
N VAL A 178 -18.65 1.29 -11.19
CA VAL A 178 -17.63 0.58 -10.40
C VAL A 178 -17.34 1.32 -9.09
N ALA A 179 -17.30 2.65 -9.10
CA ALA A 179 -17.11 3.45 -7.88
C ALA A 179 -18.30 3.29 -6.92
N LYS A 180 -19.53 3.37 -7.42
CA LYS A 180 -20.75 3.16 -6.62
C LYS A 180 -20.83 1.77 -6.03
N GLU A 181 -20.54 0.75 -6.84
CA GLU A 181 -20.48 -0.64 -6.37
C GLU A 181 -19.40 -0.84 -5.30
N LEU A 182 -18.18 -0.34 -5.55
CA LEU A 182 -17.05 -0.49 -4.64
C LEU A 182 -17.29 0.14 -3.28
N TYR A 183 -17.92 1.33 -3.23
CA TYR A 183 -18.18 2.04 -1.97
C TYR A 183 -19.55 1.67 -1.36
N GLY A 184 -20.53 1.24 -2.15
CA GLY A 184 -21.84 0.77 -1.71
C GLY A 184 -22.50 1.70 -0.67
N ASP A 185 -23.02 1.12 0.40
CA ASP A 185 -23.67 1.84 1.50
C ASP A 185 -22.73 2.81 2.24
N GLU A 186 -21.43 2.65 2.09
CA GLU A 186 -20.41 3.45 2.79
C GLU A 186 -20.02 4.71 2.00
N ILE A 187 -20.57 4.92 0.79
CA ILE A 187 -20.19 6.02 -0.11
C ILE A 187 -20.27 7.40 0.54
N ASN A 188 -21.26 7.63 1.40
CA ASN A 188 -21.48 8.92 2.07
C ASN A 188 -20.60 9.10 3.33
N SER A 189 -20.04 8.03 3.88
CA SER A 189 -19.26 8.06 5.11
C SER A 189 -17.76 7.86 4.88
N ASP A 190 -17.38 7.20 3.79
CA ASP A 190 -15.98 6.95 3.46
C ASP A 190 -15.26 8.24 3.05
N TRP A 191 -14.29 8.65 3.84
CA TRP A 191 -13.52 9.87 3.56
C TRP A 191 -12.68 9.76 2.29
N ARG A 192 -12.30 8.55 1.87
CA ARG A 192 -11.59 8.32 0.60
C ARG A 192 -12.48 8.70 -0.58
N PHE A 193 -13.75 8.28 -0.56
CA PHE A 193 -14.69 8.71 -1.59
C PHE A 193 -14.91 10.23 -1.57
N LYS A 194 -15.15 10.75 -0.36
CA LYS A 194 -15.52 12.16 -0.18
C LYS A 194 -14.42 13.17 -0.49
N TYR A 195 -13.15 12.82 -0.23
CA TYR A 195 -12.04 13.77 -0.30
C TYR A 195 -10.93 13.39 -1.29
N GLN A 196 -10.78 12.10 -1.62
CA GLN A 196 -9.76 11.65 -2.56
C GLN A 196 -10.29 11.40 -3.97
N LEU A 197 -11.60 11.51 -4.18
CA LEU A 197 -12.23 11.36 -5.48
C LEU A 197 -12.96 12.62 -5.86
N GLU A 198 -12.87 12.98 -7.13
CA GLU A 198 -13.59 14.08 -7.74
C GLU A 198 -14.51 13.53 -8.82
N GLU A 199 -15.80 13.88 -8.70
CA GLU A 199 -16.81 13.53 -9.70
C GLU A 199 -16.55 14.27 -11.00
N LYS A 200 -16.61 13.56 -12.13
CA LYS A 200 -16.54 14.10 -13.48
C LYS A 200 -17.72 13.63 -14.31
N TYR A 201 -18.17 14.49 -15.23
CA TYR A 201 -19.23 14.20 -16.20
C TYR A 201 -20.50 13.62 -15.56
N TYR A 202 -21.04 14.28 -14.53
CA TYR A 202 -22.28 13.87 -13.86
C TYR A 202 -22.22 12.47 -13.25
N GLY A 203 -21.05 12.06 -12.75
CA GLY A 203 -20.85 10.77 -12.08
C GLY A 203 -20.55 9.61 -13.01
N PHE A 204 -20.24 9.87 -14.30
CA PHE A 204 -19.73 8.82 -15.17
C PHE A 204 -18.33 8.34 -14.78
N TYR A 205 -17.51 9.26 -14.23
CA TYR A 205 -16.15 8.95 -13.78
C TYR A 205 -15.86 9.63 -12.44
N TYR A 206 -14.96 8.99 -11.66
CA TYR A 206 -14.38 9.56 -10.45
C TYR A 206 -12.87 9.57 -10.58
N ARG A 207 -12.30 10.77 -10.61
CA ARG A 207 -10.85 10.99 -10.72
C ARG A 207 -10.20 10.96 -9.34
N THR A 208 -9.02 10.32 -9.19
CA THR A 208 -8.28 10.40 -7.95
C THR A 208 -7.59 11.74 -7.77
N LEU A 209 -7.68 12.30 -6.57
CA LEU A 209 -7.01 13.54 -6.15
C LEU A 209 -5.69 13.29 -5.41
N LYS A 210 -5.29 12.02 -5.22
CA LYS A 210 -4.07 11.68 -4.46
C LYS A 210 -2.83 12.35 -5.00
N TYR A 211 -2.73 12.53 -6.30
CA TYR A 211 -1.57 13.07 -6.99
C TYR A 211 -1.77 14.49 -7.49
N ASN A 212 -2.93 15.09 -7.26
CA ASN A 212 -3.16 16.49 -7.58
C ASN A 212 -2.27 17.38 -6.74
N LYS A 213 -1.77 18.46 -7.37
CA LYS A 213 -0.98 19.47 -6.67
C LYS A 213 -1.79 20.09 -5.53
N GLN A 214 -1.25 19.99 -4.33
CA GLN A 214 -1.80 20.63 -3.15
C GLN A 214 -1.14 21.98 -2.90
N THR A 215 -1.81 22.85 -2.14
CA THR A 215 -1.21 24.13 -1.73
C THR A 215 0.05 23.91 -0.90
N GLU A 216 1.10 24.65 -1.18
CA GLU A 216 2.37 24.58 -0.45
C GLU A 216 2.44 25.54 0.75
N SER A 217 1.32 26.16 1.11
CA SER A 217 1.22 26.96 2.33
C SER A 217 1.26 26.10 3.61
N THR A 218 1.05 24.78 3.48
CA THR A 218 1.08 23.81 4.57
C THR A 218 2.22 22.80 4.36
N ASN A 219 2.75 22.24 5.46
CA ASN A 219 3.72 21.15 5.38
C ASN A 219 3.10 19.90 4.77
N GLU A 220 1.79 19.70 5.00
CA GLU A 220 1.00 18.62 4.44
C GLU A 220 1.01 18.67 2.91
N GLY A 221 0.70 19.82 2.33
CA GLY A 221 0.69 20.00 0.88
C GLY A 221 2.08 19.83 0.25
N LYS A 222 3.11 20.43 0.85
CA LYS A 222 4.51 20.27 0.40
C LYS A 222 4.93 18.79 0.38
N THR A 223 4.65 18.06 1.44
CA THR A 223 4.99 16.64 1.55
C THR A 223 4.20 15.82 0.53
N ASN A 224 2.90 16.08 0.40
CA ASN A 224 2.02 15.39 -0.54
C ASN A 224 2.51 15.53 -2.00
N ASN A 225 2.93 16.72 -2.40
CA ASN A 225 3.34 17.01 -3.79
C ASN A 225 4.61 16.26 -4.22
N ARG A 226 5.41 15.77 -3.28
CA ARG A 226 6.75 15.21 -3.55
C ARG A 226 6.91 13.76 -3.13
N MET A 227 5.84 13.13 -2.63
CA MET A 227 5.89 11.79 -2.10
C MET A 227 5.11 10.79 -2.95
N LEU A 228 5.74 9.64 -3.22
CA LEU A 228 5.09 8.44 -3.73
C LEU A 228 5.03 7.41 -2.60
N PRO A 229 3.83 7.04 -2.11
CA PRO A 229 3.70 6.04 -1.06
C PRO A 229 4.11 4.66 -1.59
N MET A 230 4.93 3.94 -0.81
CA MET A 230 5.40 2.60 -1.15
C MET A 230 4.92 1.56 -0.14
N ILE A 231 4.98 1.87 1.16
CA ILE A 231 4.51 1.00 2.22
C ILE A 231 3.76 1.84 3.25
N ARG A 232 2.55 1.41 3.60
CA ARG A 232 1.68 2.12 4.54
C ARG A 232 1.18 1.21 5.67
N MET A 233 0.80 1.81 6.81
CA MET A 233 0.25 1.08 7.95
C MET A 233 -1.00 0.29 7.60
N SER A 234 -1.85 0.81 6.70
CA SER A 234 -3.04 0.08 6.24
C SER A 234 -2.68 -1.28 5.64
N GLU A 235 -1.58 -1.37 4.88
CA GLU A 235 -1.10 -2.65 4.35
C GLU A 235 -0.64 -3.60 5.47
N VAL A 236 0.09 -3.08 6.46
CA VAL A 236 0.54 -3.87 7.61
C VAL A 236 -0.65 -4.46 8.38
N TYR A 237 -1.71 -3.68 8.57
CA TYR A 237 -2.95 -4.16 9.18
C TYR A 237 -3.65 -5.20 8.32
N TYR A 238 -3.69 -5.04 6.98
CA TYR A 238 -4.28 -6.05 6.09
C TYR A 238 -3.48 -7.35 6.10
N ILE A 239 -2.14 -7.29 6.10
CA ILE A 239 -1.28 -8.47 6.23
C ILE A 239 -1.56 -9.19 7.56
N ALA A 240 -1.59 -8.46 8.67
CA ALA A 240 -1.90 -9.03 9.97
C ALA A 240 -3.29 -9.68 9.99
N ALA A 241 -4.29 -9.00 9.47
CA ALA A 241 -5.67 -9.47 9.41
C ALA A 241 -5.80 -10.76 8.61
N GLU A 242 -5.26 -10.79 7.39
CA GLU A 242 -5.31 -11.96 6.51
C GLU A 242 -4.58 -13.15 7.12
N ALA A 243 -3.40 -12.91 7.68
CA ALA A 243 -2.52 -13.96 8.19
C ALA A 243 -3.11 -14.73 9.38
N ILE A 244 -3.90 -14.07 10.23
CA ILE A 244 -4.41 -14.69 11.46
C ILE A 244 -5.90 -15.05 11.44
N PHE A 245 -6.61 -14.77 10.35
CA PHE A 245 -8.07 -14.97 10.34
C PHE A 245 -8.48 -16.41 10.73
N ASP A 246 -7.77 -17.41 10.25
CA ASP A 246 -8.09 -18.81 10.54
C ASP A 246 -7.93 -19.19 12.02
N THR A 247 -7.05 -18.50 12.74
CA THR A 247 -6.72 -18.80 14.15
C THR A 247 -7.35 -17.82 15.13
N LYS A 248 -7.50 -16.56 14.72
CA LYS A 248 -7.98 -15.45 15.56
C LYS A 248 -8.94 -14.52 14.79
N PRO A 249 -10.09 -15.02 14.34
CA PRO A 249 -10.96 -14.25 13.44
C PRO A 249 -11.46 -12.93 14.04
N LYS A 250 -11.67 -12.85 15.36
CA LYS A 250 -12.06 -11.61 16.03
C LYS A 250 -10.96 -10.54 15.97
N GLU A 251 -9.71 -10.93 16.22
CA GLU A 251 -8.56 -10.02 16.15
C GLU A 251 -8.33 -9.57 14.70
N ALA A 252 -8.44 -10.48 13.74
CA ALA A 252 -8.32 -10.19 12.31
C ALA A 252 -9.34 -9.14 11.83
N ARG A 253 -10.62 -9.31 12.20
CA ARG A 253 -11.65 -8.30 11.92
C ARG A 253 -11.34 -6.96 12.57
N GLY A 254 -10.81 -6.98 13.79
CA GLY A 254 -10.39 -5.77 14.50
C GLY A 254 -9.36 -4.95 13.73
N TYR A 255 -8.40 -5.58 13.07
CA TYR A 255 -7.42 -4.86 12.23
C TYR A 255 -8.06 -4.20 11.01
N LEU A 256 -8.96 -4.89 10.31
CA LEU A 256 -9.71 -4.28 9.21
C LEU A 256 -10.58 -3.11 9.68
N GLU A 257 -11.25 -3.28 10.82
CA GLU A 257 -12.09 -2.24 11.42
C GLU A 257 -11.29 -1.00 11.84
N LEU A 258 -10.03 -1.17 12.29
CA LEU A 258 -9.14 -0.05 12.60
C LEU A 258 -8.83 0.77 11.35
N VAL A 259 -8.47 0.13 10.24
CA VAL A 259 -8.23 0.84 8.98
C VAL A 259 -9.50 1.57 8.53
N LYS A 260 -10.63 0.90 8.49
CA LYS A 260 -11.91 1.49 8.08
C LYS A 260 -12.32 2.66 8.98
N LYS A 261 -12.13 2.54 10.28
CA LYS A 261 -12.40 3.63 11.24
C LYS A 261 -11.53 4.86 10.94
N GLY A 262 -10.27 4.66 10.62
CA GLY A 262 -9.36 5.72 10.16
C GLY A 262 -9.75 6.35 8.81
N ARG A 263 -10.78 5.82 8.15
CA ARG A 263 -11.34 6.30 6.89
C ARG A 263 -12.80 6.76 7.02
N GLY A 264 -13.28 6.95 8.25
CA GLY A 264 -14.62 7.47 8.54
C GLY A 264 -15.71 6.40 8.66
N ILE A 265 -15.37 5.11 8.62
CA ILE A 265 -16.33 4.01 8.62
C ILE A 265 -16.28 3.29 9.97
N SER A 266 -17.40 3.32 10.71
CA SER A 266 -17.51 2.68 12.03
C SER A 266 -18.24 1.33 12.03
N LYS A 267 -18.41 0.71 10.87
CA LYS A 267 -19.07 -0.59 10.70
C LYS A 267 -18.29 -1.70 11.40
N LYS A 268 -19.00 -2.63 12.04
CA LYS A 268 -18.45 -3.83 12.66
C LYS A 268 -18.73 -5.05 11.80
N PHE A 269 -17.85 -6.04 11.89
CA PHE A 269 -17.91 -7.27 11.10
C PHE A 269 -18.00 -8.53 11.98
N ASP A 270 -18.65 -8.42 13.12
CA ASP A 270 -18.72 -9.50 14.12
C ASP A 270 -19.38 -10.78 13.58
N ASN A 271 -20.27 -10.66 12.59
CA ASN A 271 -20.95 -11.76 11.91
C ASN A 271 -20.12 -12.45 10.83
N VAL A 272 -18.98 -11.90 10.43
CA VAL A 272 -18.13 -12.47 9.38
C VAL A 272 -17.26 -13.56 9.99
N THR A 273 -17.63 -14.82 9.72
CA THR A 273 -16.94 -16.02 10.23
C THR A 273 -16.26 -16.83 9.14
N ASN A 274 -16.64 -16.61 7.89
CA ASN A 274 -16.08 -17.31 6.73
C ASN A 274 -14.86 -16.55 6.19
N LYS A 275 -13.76 -17.29 5.93
CA LYS A 275 -12.51 -16.69 5.42
C LYS A 275 -12.69 -16.07 4.04
N SER A 276 -13.42 -16.70 3.13
CA SER A 276 -13.61 -16.15 1.78
C SER A 276 -14.34 -14.81 1.84
N GLU A 277 -15.42 -14.73 2.63
CA GLU A 277 -16.15 -13.48 2.86
C GLU A 277 -15.25 -12.40 3.48
N PHE A 278 -14.43 -12.77 4.46
CA PHE A 278 -13.49 -11.84 5.07
C PHE A 278 -12.46 -11.32 4.06
N ILE A 279 -11.90 -12.19 3.22
CA ILE A 279 -10.96 -11.81 2.18
C ILE A 279 -11.63 -10.89 1.14
N ASP A 280 -12.90 -11.12 0.79
CA ASP A 280 -13.67 -10.23 -0.10
C ASP A 280 -13.78 -8.82 0.49
N LEU A 281 -14.12 -8.71 1.77
CA LEU A 281 -14.19 -7.43 2.48
C LEU A 281 -12.82 -6.73 2.52
N LEU A 282 -11.76 -7.46 2.82
CA LEU A 282 -10.40 -6.94 2.88
C LEU A 282 -9.92 -6.47 1.50
N VAL A 283 -10.14 -7.24 0.44
CA VAL A 283 -9.80 -6.86 -0.93
C VAL A 283 -10.58 -5.62 -1.37
N ASN A 284 -11.88 -5.55 -1.09
CA ASN A 284 -12.68 -4.38 -1.42
C ASN A 284 -12.22 -3.12 -0.69
N ASP A 285 -11.83 -3.24 0.58
CA ASP A 285 -11.26 -2.10 1.30
C ASP A 285 -9.88 -1.70 0.77
N ALA A 286 -9.03 -2.68 0.44
CA ALA A 286 -7.72 -2.46 -0.18
C ALA A 286 -7.82 -1.77 -1.56
N ARG A 287 -8.84 -2.11 -2.38
CA ARG A 287 -9.10 -1.42 -3.66
C ARG A 287 -9.36 0.07 -3.47
N ARG A 288 -10.12 0.44 -2.43
CA ARG A 288 -10.35 1.85 -2.07
C ARG A 288 -9.08 2.52 -1.56
N GLU A 289 -8.32 1.78 -0.73
CA GLU A 289 -7.15 2.29 -0.02
C GLU A 289 -5.97 2.54 -0.96
N PHE A 290 -5.68 1.60 -1.85
CA PHE A 290 -4.51 1.61 -2.73
C PHE A 290 -4.80 2.08 -4.16
N LEU A 291 -5.93 2.78 -4.36
CA LEU A 291 -6.25 3.36 -5.66
C LEU A 291 -5.10 4.24 -6.16
N GLY A 292 -4.59 3.94 -7.35
CA GLY A 292 -3.47 4.66 -7.96
C GLY A 292 -2.08 4.33 -7.37
N GLU A 293 -1.95 3.32 -6.50
CA GLU A 293 -0.67 2.95 -5.88
C GLU A 293 -0.04 1.65 -6.45
N GLY A 294 -0.69 1.03 -7.44
CA GLY A 294 -0.14 -0.14 -8.15
C GLY A 294 -0.16 -1.47 -7.39
N GLN A 295 -0.61 -1.51 -6.13
CA GLN A 295 -0.51 -2.70 -5.28
C GLN A 295 -1.60 -3.74 -5.51
N ILE A 296 -2.77 -3.34 -5.99
CA ILE A 296 -3.96 -4.20 -6.09
C ILE A 296 -3.75 -5.36 -7.07
N PHE A 297 -3.05 -5.13 -8.18
CA PHE A 297 -2.73 -6.19 -9.14
C PHE A 297 -1.98 -7.35 -8.47
N TYR A 298 -0.96 -7.05 -7.67
CA TYR A 298 -0.19 -8.07 -6.96
C TYR A 298 -1.02 -8.80 -5.90
N MET A 299 -1.95 -8.12 -5.24
CA MET A 299 -2.87 -8.74 -4.30
C MET A 299 -3.82 -9.73 -5.01
N TYR A 300 -4.40 -9.33 -6.15
CA TYR A 300 -5.23 -10.21 -6.97
C TYR A 300 -4.44 -11.43 -7.45
N LYS A 301 -3.22 -11.21 -7.97
CA LYS A 301 -2.34 -12.29 -8.44
C LYS A 301 -2.00 -13.27 -7.31
N ARG A 302 -1.64 -12.79 -6.13
CA ARG A 302 -1.33 -13.63 -4.98
C ARG A 302 -2.54 -14.45 -4.51
N LEU A 303 -3.72 -13.86 -4.49
CA LEU A 303 -4.97 -14.50 -4.09
C LEU A 303 -5.62 -15.33 -5.20
N ASN A 304 -5.03 -15.33 -6.39
CA ASN A 304 -5.57 -15.98 -7.60
C ASN A 304 -7.02 -15.55 -7.89
N ARG A 305 -7.29 -14.25 -7.83
CA ARG A 305 -8.61 -13.66 -8.04
C ARG A 305 -8.76 -13.15 -9.45
N LEU A 306 -9.96 -13.31 -10.00
CA LEU A 306 -10.36 -12.67 -11.25
C LEU A 306 -10.33 -11.14 -11.11
N ILE A 307 -9.78 -10.46 -12.10
CA ILE A 307 -9.96 -9.02 -12.26
C ILE A 307 -11.34 -8.84 -12.91
N PRO A 308 -12.29 -8.17 -12.24
CA PRO A 308 -13.64 -8.02 -12.76
C PRO A 308 -13.65 -7.36 -14.14
N ALA A 309 -14.55 -7.82 -15.01
CA ALA A 309 -14.83 -7.14 -16.27
C ALA A 309 -15.24 -5.68 -16.03
N SER A 310 -14.90 -4.82 -16.97
CA SER A 310 -15.32 -3.42 -16.97
C SER A 310 -16.09 -3.11 -18.24
N SER A 311 -16.62 -1.88 -18.37
CA SER A 311 -17.26 -1.42 -19.60
C SER A 311 -16.37 -1.52 -20.85
N TYR A 312 -15.04 -1.59 -20.64
CA TYR A 312 -14.05 -1.73 -21.72
C TYR A 312 -13.62 -3.19 -22.00
N TYR A 313 -13.85 -4.10 -21.07
CA TYR A 313 -13.45 -5.52 -21.20
C TYR A 313 -14.68 -6.39 -20.99
N SER A 314 -15.01 -7.20 -21.97
CA SER A 314 -16.24 -8.01 -21.98
C SER A 314 -16.19 -9.26 -21.11
N SER A 315 -15.04 -9.59 -20.52
CA SER A 315 -14.84 -10.78 -19.67
C SER A 315 -13.87 -10.52 -18.55
N ASP A 316 -14.08 -11.21 -17.43
CA ASP A 316 -13.13 -11.21 -16.31
C ASP A 316 -11.77 -11.75 -16.75
N ILE A 317 -10.70 -11.16 -16.22
CA ILE A 317 -9.33 -11.54 -16.52
C ILE A 317 -8.70 -12.18 -15.28
N LEU A 318 -8.16 -13.38 -15.45
CA LEU A 318 -7.26 -13.94 -14.45
C LEU A 318 -5.89 -13.27 -14.56
N PRO A 319 -5.31 -12.79 -13.48
CA PRO A 319 -3.93 -12.34 -13.46
C PRO A 319 -2.98 -13.55 -13.44
N THR A 320 -3.21 -14.48 -14.36
CA THR A 320 -2.47 -15.73 -14.47
C THR A 320 -1.24 -15.59 -15.34
N ASP A 321 -0.40 -16.57 -15.22
CA ASP A 321 0.87 -16.79 -15.83
C ASP A 321 0.71 -17.43 -17.23
N GLU A 322 0.04 -16.80 -18.15
CA GLU A 322 0.20 -17.17 -19.55
C GLU A 322 1.43 -16.50 -20.15
#